data_9ee51e6060c0ec40fa2134ec97d77db9
#
_entry.id   9ee51e6060c0ec40fa2134ec97d77db9
#
_cell.length_a   1.000
_cell.length_b   1.000
_cell.length_c   1.000
_cell.angle_alpha   90.00
_cell.angle_beta   90.00
_cell.angle_gamma   90.00
#
_symmetry.space_group_name_H-M   'P 1'
#
loop_
_entity.id
_entity.type
_entity.pdbx_description
1 polymer ?
#
loop_
_entity_poly.entity_id
_entity_poly.type
_entity_poly.pdbx_seq_one_letter_code
_entity_poly.pdbx_strand_id
1 'polypeptide(L)'
;MNITASYIRRELQDYYTPQEAGNLSRLICCEILGQSVVDYYLGKDITLSAKAEQELQSLLRRLRNFEPIQYILGEARFLGRTFQVASGVLIPRPETEELVEIMLKEISSTSRVLDIGTGSGCIA
;
A
#
# COMPACT_ATOMS: atom_id res chain seq x y z
N MET A 1 16.21 -17.83 -4.05
CA MET A 1 14.82 -17.45 -4.39
C MET A 1 14.08 -17.19 -3.10
N ASN A 2 13.38 -16.07 -3.02
CA ASN A 2 12.62 -15.73 -1.81
C ASN A 2 11.36 -16.62 -1.71
N ILE A 3 11.39 -17.59 -0.81
CA ILE A 3 10.32 -18.59 -0.66
C ILE A 3 9.02 -17.91 -0.20
N THR A 4 9.12 -16.97 0.73
CA THR A 4 7.97 -16.20 1.25
C THR A 4 7.31 -15.38 0.15
N ALA A 5 8.10 -14.66 -0.66
CA ALA A 5 7.59 -13.89 -1.79
C ALA A 5 6.92 -14.78 -2.85
N SER A 6 7.51 -15.94 -3.15
CA SER A 6 6.96 -16.91 -4.09
C SER A 6 5.66 -17.53 -3.57
N TYR A 7 5.58 -17.80 -2.28
CA TYR A 7 4.37 -18.27 -1.61
C TYR A 7 3.24 -17.24 -1.74
N ILE A 8 3.50 -15.97 -1.40
CA ILE A 8 2.51 -14.89 -1.49
C ILE A 8 1.98 -14.77 -2.93
N ARG A 9 2.86 -14.75 -3.94
CA ARG A 9 2.46 -14.67 -5.35
C ARG A 9 1.57 -15.84 -5.76
N ARG A 10 1.92 -17.06 -5.36
CA ARG A 10 1.12 -18.25 -5.65
C ARG A 10 -0.26 -18.18 -5.02
N GLU A 11 -0.36 -17.72 -3.79
CA GLU A 11 -1.63 -17.58 -3.08
C GLU A 11 -2.57 -16.51 -3.67
N LEU A 12 -2.01 -15.57 -4.43
CA LEU A 12 -2.75 -14.47 -5.05
C LEU A 12 -2.96 -14.63 -6.56
N GLN A 13 -2.32 -15.60 -7.21
CA GLN A 13 -2.31 -15.74 -8.68
C GLN A 13 -3.69 -15.95 -9.30
N ASP A 14 -4.63 -16.54 -8.58
CA ASP A 14 -5.99 -16.80 -9.07
C ASP A 14 -6.93 -15.59 -8.89
N TYR A 15 -6.47 -14.55 -8.20
CA TYR A 15 -7.25 -13.36 -7.84
C TYR A 15 -6.73 -12.08 -8.48
N TYR A 16 -5.44 -12.03 -8.77
CA TYR A 16 -4.73 -10.84 -9.26
C TYR A 16 -3.89 -11.19 -10.49
N THR A 17 -3.65 -10.20 -11.33
CA THR A 17 -2.68 -10.36 -12.44
C THR A 17 -1.28 -10.66 -11.88
N PRO A 18 -0.40 -11.31 -12.65
CA PRO A 18 0.98 -11.58 -12.21
C PRO A 18 1.74 -10.34 -11.75
N GLN A 19 1.48 -9.19 -12.39
CA GLN A 19 2.09 -7.92 -12.04
C GLN A 19 1.57 -7.41 -10.70
N GLU A 20 0.27 -7.43 -10.48
CA GLU A 20 -0.35 -7.01 -9.22
C GLU A 20 0.06 -7.93 -8.06
N ALA A 21 0.03 -9.23 -8.26
CA ALA A 21 0.50 -10.21 -7.27
C ALA A 21 1.98 -10.00 -6.92
N GLY A 22 2.81 -9.65 -7.90
CA GLY A 22 4.21 -9.27 -7.70
C GLY A 22 4.37 -8.01 -6.87
N ASN A 23 3.60 -6.96 -7.17
CA ASN A 23 3.61 -5.71 -6.43
C ASN A 23 3.12 -5.90 -4.98
N LEU A 24 2.05 -6.64 -4.79
CA LEU A 24 1.53 -6.99 -3.45
C LEU A 24 2.55 -7.80 -2.66
N SER A 25 3.19 -8.80 -3.28
CA SER A 25 4.25 -9.59 -2.65
C SER A 25 5.41 -8.72 -2.16
N ARG A 26 5.89 -7.81 -3.00
CA ARG A 26 6.95 -6.87 -2.61
C ARG A 26 6.52 -5.97 -1.45
N LEU A 27 5.33 -5.40 -1.52
CA LEU A 27 4.80 -4.54 -0.48
C LEU A 27 4.66 -5.30 0.85
N ILE A 28 4.12 -6.50 0.82
CA ILE A 28 3.98 -7.34 2.02
C ILE A 28 5.34 -7.68 2.61
N CYS A 29 6.28 -8.15 1.81
CA CYS A 29 7.60 -8.50 2.30
C CYS A 29 8.36 -7.29 2.86
N CYS A 30 8.33 -6.15 2.16
CA CYS A 30 9.14 -4.99 2.54
C CYS A 30 8.49 -4.11 3.60
N GLU A 31 7.19 -3.81 3.47
CA GLU A 31 6.53 -2.83 4.36
C GLU A 31 5.90 -3.50 5.58
N ILE A 32 5.45 -4.76 5.47
CA ILE A 32 4.77 -5.46 6.56
C ILE A 32 5.72 -6.39 7.31
N LEU A 33 6.46 -7.22 6.57
CA LEU A 33 7.39 -8.18 7.16
C LEU A 33 8.80 -7.60 7.43
N GLY A 34 9.03 -6.35 7.07
CA GLY A 34 10.25 -5.62 7.40
C GLY A 34 11.50 -6.03 6.62
N GLN A 35 11.35 -6.72 5.49
CA GLN A 35 12.47 -7.08 4.64
C GLN A 35 13.02 -5.84 3.92
N SER A 36 14.35 -5.70 3.84
CA SER A 36 14.91 -4.64 3.01
C SER A 36 14.60 -4.88 1.52
N VAL A 37 14.41 -3.80 0.76
CA VAL A 37 14.16 -3.88 -0.69
C VAL A 37 15.32 -4.59 -1.40
N VAL A 38 16.54 -4.34 -0.96
CA VAL A 38 17.75 -4.99 -1.50
C VAL A 38 17.69 -6.50 -1.27
N ASP A 39 17.39 -6.96 -0.06
CA ASP A 39 17.31 -8.39 0.27
C ASP A 39 16.17 -9.07 -0.48
N TYR A 40 15.05 -8.38 -0.68
CA TYR A 40 13.95 -8.87 -1.50
C TYR A 40 14.39 -9.18 -2.94
N TYR A 41 15.08 -8.23 -3.60
CA TYR A 41 15.56 -8.42 -4.97
C TYR A 41 16.75 -9.38 -5.07
N LEU A 42 17.57 -9.52 -4.04
CA LEU A 42 18.61 -10.54 -3.95
C LEU A 42 18.04 -11.95 -3.72
N GLY A 43 16.75 -12.08 -3.53
CA GLY A 43 16.09 -13.36 -3.31
C GLY A 43 16.34 -13.98 -1.95
N LYS A 44 16.76 -13.19 -0.96
CA LYS A 44 16.88 -13.65 0.42
C LYS A 44 15.49 -13.95 0.99
N ASP A 45 15.41 -15.01 1.77
CA ASP A 45 14.17 -15.39 2.42
C ASP A 45 14.01 -14.70 3.79
N ILE A 46 12.78 -14.73 4.31
CA ILE A 46 12.44 -14.19 5.62
C ILE A 46 12.11 -15.34 6.55
N THR A 47 12.67 -15.35 7.74
CA THR A 47 12.25 -16.25 8.81
C THR A 47 11.09 -15.62 9.56
N LEU A 48 9.90 -16.21 9.42
CA LEU A 48 8.69 -15.72 10.09
C LEU A 48 8.53 -16.37 11.47
N SER A 49 8.14 -15.56 12.45
CA SER A 49 7.61 -16.10 13.71
C SER A 49 6.21 -16.68 13.50
N ALA A 50 5.77 -17.56 14.40
CA ALA A 50 4.42 -18.13 14.33
C ALA A 50 3.33 -17.04 14.29
N LYS A 51 3.53 -15.95 15.03
CA LYS A 51 2.63 -14.80 15.02
C LYS A 51 2.61 -14.10 13.66
N ALA A 52 3.78 -13.83 13.09
CA ALA A 52 3.89 -13.19 11.77
C ALA A 52 3.29 -14.06 10.66
N GLU A 53 3.42 -15.37 10.77
CA GLU A 53 2.79 -16.32 9.83
C GLU A 53 1.26 -16.27 9.92
N GLN A 54 0.69 -16.22 11.12
CA GLN A 54 -0.76 -16.08 11.31
C GLN A 54 -1.28 -14.73 10.77
N GLU A 55 -0.55 -13.65 11.00
CA GLU A 55 -0.88 -12.33 10.46
C GLU A 55 -0.84 -12.32 8.94
N LEU A 56 0.18 -12.96 8.33
CA LEU A 56 0.28 -13.13 6.88
C LEU A 56 -0.92 -13.91 6.32
N GLN A 57 -1.32 -15.01 6.96
CA GLN A 57 -2.48 -15.79 6.52
C GLN A 57 -3.78 -14.97 6.59
N SER A 58 -3.96 -14.20 7.65
CA SER A 58 -5.11 -13.30 7.79
C SER A 58 -5.15 -12.24 6.70
N LEU A 59 -4.00 -11.64 6.41
CA LEU A 59 -3.84 -10.63 5.36
C LEU A 59 -4.14 -11.21 3.97
N LEU A 60 -3.59 -12.37 3.64
CA LEU A 60 -3.84 -13.03 2.36
C LEU A 60 -5.32 -13.37 2.17
N ARG A 61 -6.02 -13.77 3.23
CA ARG A 61 -7.46 -14.02 3.18
C ARG A 61 -8.25 -12.76 2.84
N ARG A 62 -7.89 -11.62 3.43
CA ARG A 62 -8.52 -10.32 3.14
C ARG A 62 -8.27 -9.89 1.70
N LEU A 63 -7.03 -10.05 1.21
CA LEU A 63 -6.69 -9.76 -0.18
C LEU A 63 -7.46 -10.64 -1.18
N ARG A 64 -7.64 -11.92 -0.90
CA ARG A 64 -8.46 -12.82 -1.74
C ARG A 64 -9.93 -12.41 -1.80
N ASN A 65 -10.42 -11.69 -0.80
CA ASN A 65 -11.74 -11.05 -0.82
C ASN A 65 -11.73 -9.67 -1.49
N PHE A 66 -10.65 -9.31 -2.19
CA PHE A 66 -10.46 -8.03 -2.88
C PHE A 66 -10.54 -6.80 -1.97
N GLU A 67 -10.27 -6.97 -0.67
CA GLU A 67 -10.12 -5.83 0.22
C GLU A 67 -8.85 -5.06 -0.18
N PRO A 68 -8.93 -3.72 -0.41
CA PRO A 68 -7.75 -2.94 -0.74
C PRO A 68 -6.67 -3.04 0.32
N ILE A 69 -5.42 -3.21 -0.10
CA ILE A 69 -4.28 -3.33 0.84
C ILE A 69 -4.18 -2.11 1.76
N GLN A 70 -4.53 -0.92 1.29
CA GLN A 70 -4.54 0.30 2.08
C GLN A 70 -5.54 0.23 3.24
N TYR A 71 -6.70 -0.37 3.04
CA TYR A 71 -7.66 -0.58 4.14
C TYR A 71 -7.18 -1.65 5.13
N ILE A 72 -6.48 -2.67 4.65
CA ILE A 72 -5.88 -3.70 5.50
C ILE A 72 -4.80 -3.08 6.40
N LEU A 73 -3.95 -2.22 5.83
CA LEU A 73 -2.91 -1.49 6.55
C LEU A 73 -3.45 -0.33 7.38
N GLY A 74 -4.63 0.21 7.04
CA GLY A 74 -5.21 1.39 7.66
C GLY A 74 -4.54 2.69 7.23
N GLU A 75 -3.68 2.66 6.22
CA GLU A 75 -2.94 3.82 5.74
C GLU A 75 -2.72 3.79 4.22
N ALA A 76 -2.55 4.97 3.65
CA ALA A 76 -2.19 5.17 2.24
C ALA A 76 -1.14 6.27 2.11
N ARG A 77 -0.23 6.11 1.15
CA ARG A 77 0.78 7.12 0.83
C ARG A 77 0.25 8.10 -0.21
N PHE A 78 0.57 9.37 -0.02
CA PHE A 78 0.21 10.44 -0.93
C PHE A 78 1.26 11.56 -0.81
N LEU A 79 1.93 11.90 -1.93
CA LEU A 79 3.02 12.89 -2.00
C LEU A 79 4.07 12.73 -0.89
N GLY A 80 4.51 11.50 -0.66
CA GLY A 80 5.51 11.17 0.36
C GLY A 80 5.02 11.24 1.81
N ARG A 81 3.74 11.52 2.03
CA ARG A 81 3.10 11.51 3.35
C ARG A 81 2.23 10.28 3.52
N THR A 82 2.00 9.89 4.76
CA THR A 82 1.11 8.80 5.13
C THR A 82 -0.19 9.36 5.70
N PHE A 83 -1.32 8.92 5.14
CA PHE A 83 -2.66 9.29 5.59
C PHE A 83 -3.38 8.05 6.11
N GLN A 84 -4.15 8.21 7.17
CA GLN A 84 -4.99 7.14 7.67
C GLN A 84 -6.23 6.98 6.80
N VAL A 85 -6.54 5.75 6.45
CA VAL A 85 -7.71 5.37 5.67
C VAL A 85 -8.40 4.17 6.29
N ALA A 86 -9.71 4.10 6.09
CA ALA A 86 -10.54 2.98 6.51
C ALA A 86 -11.68 2.81 5.53
N SER A 87 -12.43 1.72 5.64
CA SER A 87 -13.64 1.53 4.86
C SER A 87 -14.56 2.76 4.96
N GLY A 88 -15.02 3.25 3.81
CA GLY A 88 -15.80 4.48 3.70
C GLY A 88 -15.00 5.75 3.41
N VAL A 89 -13.68 5.73 3.53
CA VAL A 89 -12.79 6.81 3.13
C VAL A 89 -12.17 6.47 1.78
N LEU A 90 -12.27 7.38 0.80
CA LEU A 90 -11.65 7.15 -0.50
C LEU A 90 -10.13 7.09 -0.36
N ILE A 91 -9.53 6.04 -0.89
CA ILE A 91 -8.08 5.88 -0.93
C ILE A 91 -7.51 6.94 -1.90
N PRO A 92 -6.52 7.76 -1.46
CA PRO A 92 -5.86 8.72 -2.33
C PRO A 92 -5.31 8.07 -3.60
N ARG A 93 -5.52 8.71 -4.75
CA ARG A 93 -5.11 8.19 -6.06
C ARG A 93 -3.90 8.94 -6.61
N PRO A 94 -3.02 8.28 -7.39
CA PRO A 94 -1.85 8.91 -7.99
C PRO A 94 -2.17 10.12 -8.86
N GLU A 95 -3.29 10.08 -9.59
CA GLU A 95 -3.73 11.20 -10.45
C GLU A 95 -4.04 12.46 -9.63
N THR A 96 -4.49 12.29 -8.39
CA THR A 96 -4.73 13.40 -7.46
C THR A 96 -3.43 14.03 -6.98
N GLU A 97 -2.33 13.27 -6.90
CA GLU A 97 -0.99 13.81 -6.61
C GLU A 97 -0.58 14.84 -7.65
N GLU A 98 -0.78 14.54 -8.93
CA GLU A 98 -0.48 15.48 -10.03
C GLU A 98 -1.29 16.78 -9.90
N LEU A 99 -2.57 16.67 -9.54
CA LEU A 99 -3.41 17.84 -9.29
C LEU A 99 -2.84 18.71 -8.17
N VAL A 100 -2.47 18.11 -7.05
CA VAL A 100 -1.90 18.85 -5.90
C VAL A 100 -0.56 19.47 -6.25
N GLU A 101 0.29 18.79 -7.02
CA GLU A 101 1.56 19.36 -7.50
C GLU A 101 1.36 20.59 -8.39
N ILE A 102 0.32 20.59 -9.24
CA ILE A 102 -0.04 21.76 -10.05
C ILE A 102 -0.54 22.89 -9.13
N MET A 103 -1.43 22.58 -8.19
CA MET A 103 -1.96 23.57 -7.24
C MET A 103 -0.83 24.22 -6.42
N LEU A 104 0.14 23.46 -5.96
CA LEU A 104 1.27 23.99 -5.19
C LEU A 104 2.14 24.99 -5.96
N LYS A 105 2.13 24.94 -7.28
CA LYS A 105 2.82 25.93 -8.13
C LYS A 105 2.02 27.23 -8.28
N GLU A 106 0.70 27.16 -8.13
CA GLU A 106 -0.21 28.29 -8.34
C GLU A 106 -0.51 29.06 -7.04
N ILE A 107 -0.47 28.37 -5.87
CA ILE A 107 -0.77 28.99 -4.57
C ILE A 107 0.46 29.67 -3.97
N SER A 108 0.19 30.71 -3.14
CA SER A 108 1.21 31.41 -2.35
C SER A 108 0.94 31.21 -0.84
N SER A 109 1.87 31.65 0.00
CA SER A 109 1.70 31.61 1.46
C SER A 109 0.50 32.40 1.99
N THR A 110 -0.03 33.33 1.19
CA THR A 110 -1.21 34.16 1.51
C THR A 110 -2.50 33.61 0.92
N SER A 111 -2.45 32.56 0.11
CA SER A 111 -3.63 31.95 -0.50
C SER A 111 -4.50 31.27 0.54
N ARG A 112 -5.80 31.40 0.36
CA ARG A 112 -6.80 30.64 1.16
C ARG A 112 -7.36 29.54 0.27
N VAL A 113 -7.31 28.30 0.75
CA VAL A 113 -7.77 27.11 0.00
C VAL A 113 -8.91 26.46 0.77
N LEU A 114 -9.93 26.03 0.03
CA LEU A 114 -11.05 25.26 0.57
C LEU A 114 -11.11 23.91 -0.16
N ASP A 115 -11.07 22.84 0.60
CA ASP A 115 -11.25 21.47 0.12
C ASP A 115 -12.61 20.93 0.54
N ILE A 116 -13.53 20.78 -0.42
CA ILE A 116 -14.89 20.29 -0.19
C ILE A 116 -14.91 18.78 -0.45
N GLY A 117 -15.40 18.01 0.54
CA GLY A 117 -15.39 16.55 0.46
C GLY A 117 -13.98 15.99 0.64
N THR A 118 -13.27 16.49 1.65
CA THR A 118 -11.83 16.26 1.88
C THR A 118 -11.43 14.78 2.03
N GLY A 119 -12.35 13.89 2.41
CA GLY A 119 -12.09 12.46 2.59
C GLY A 119 -10.99 12.19 3.62
N SER A 120 -9.84 11.64 3.17
CA SER A 120 -8.67 11.40 4.02
C SER A 120 -7.93 12.68 4.44
N GLY A 121 -8.25 13.82 3.82
CA GLY A 121 -7.51 15.07 4.01
C GLY A 121 -6.26 15.20 3.15
N CYS A 122 -6.05 14.32 2.16
CA CYS A 122 -4.80 14.28 1.41
C CYS A 122 -4.55 15.52 0.53
N ILE A 123 -5.61 16.22 0.09
CA ILE A 123 -5.47 17.47 -0.68
C ILE A 123 -5.23 18.65 0.27
N ALA A 124 -5.90 18.67 1.42
CA ALA A 124 -5.77 19.74 2.41
C ALA A 124 -4.40 19.75 3.09
#